data_d4d9f5613987a3d992cc74215a015c04
#
_entry.id   d4d9f5613987a3d992cc74215a015c04
#
_cell.length_a   1.000
_cell.length_b   1.000
_cell.length_c   1.000
_cell.angle_alpha   90.00
_cell.angle_beta   90.00
_cell.angle_gamma   90.00
#
_symmetry.space_group_name_H-M   'P 1'
#
loop_
_entity.id
_entity.type
_entity.pdbx_description
1 polymer ?
#
loop_
_entity_poly.entity_id
_entity_poly.type
_entity_poly.pdbx_seq_one_letter_code
_entity_poly.pdbx_strand_id
1 'polypeptide(L)'
;MQAASFLNPETAFRIREEIGTPCYVYDEASLRSVAAKVSDFPNAFGLTARFAMKACPNANILRLFKSMGLKIDASSIYEAERAVAAGFDASDISLSTQEFPTDDRLLSLVAKGMSVNACSLNQLERCGMLFPNAKVGLRFNPGLGSGGTQRTNVGGPASSFGIWFEDIDKVKKIALDHGLEVFRIHTHIGSGSDPEVWVKAVGLSLNLVRSFDAVTVLNLGGGYKVGRMPDEETTDLQAIGAPMREAFERFQSETGRKLHLEIEPGTYLMANSCVLISTVQDLTSTGEDGYDFIKLDTGMTENVRPSMYGAQHPMELLARDGDTREKHTYVITGHCCESGDILTPAPGDAEALLPRKLVDAKIGDILAIGGAGAYCSAMSTKNYNSFPECPELMLRLDGSLSVMRKRQTLKQILANETEISF
;
A
#
# COMPACT_ATOMS: atom_id res chain seq x y z
N MET A 1 3.49 20.11 7.27
CA MET A 1 4.50 19.09 6.84
C MET A 1 4.98 19.53 5.47
N GLN A 2 6.30 19.63 5.25
CA GLN A 2 6.83 19.93 3.91
C GLN A 2 6.61 18.71 3.02
N ALA A 3 6.18 18.91 1.78
CA ALA A 3 5.92 17.82 0.83
C ALA A 3 7.18 17.02 0.50
N ALA A 4 8.33 17.68 0.56
CA ALA A 4 9.63 17.16 0.15
C ALA A 4 10.71 17.31 1.23
N SER A 5 10.41 16.96 2.50
CA SER A 5 11.31 17.21 3.64
C SER A 5 12.73 16.63 3.50
N PHE A 6 12.92 15.59 2.69
CA PHE A 6 14.21 14.95 2.41
C PHE A 6 14.82 15.37 1.05
N LEU A 7 14.07 16.09 0.20
CA LEU A 7 14.50 16.47 -1.14
C LEU A 7 14.64 18.02 -1.22
N ASN A 8 15.86 18.52 -1.33
CA ASN A 8 16.08 19.94 -1.50
C ASN A 8 15.86 20.37 -2.96
N PRO A 9 15.59 21.68 -3.22
CA PRO A 9 15.35 22.19 -4.57
C PRO A 9 16.49 21.89 -5.54
N GLU A 10 17.76 22.03 -5.14
CA GLU A 10 18.92 21.76 -5.98
C GLU A 10 18.92 20.33 -6.53
N THR A 11 18.68 19.34 -5.64
CA THR A 11 18.58 17.93 -6.04
C THR A 11 17.37 17.68 -6.94
N ALA A 12 16.22 18.31 -6.68
CA ALA A 12 15.03 18.17 -7.53
C ALA A 12 15.28 18.71 -8.94
N PHE A 13 15.91 19.87 -9.08
CA PHE A 13 16.27 20.44 -10.38
C PHE A 13 17.31 19.60 -11.09
N ARG A 14 18.32 19.07 -10.40
CA ARG A 14 19.28 18.13 -10.98
C ARG A 14 18.60 16.86 -11.51
N ILE A 15 17.68 16.26 -10.76
CA ILE A 15 16.90 15.11 -11.25
C ILE A 15 16.14 15.46 -12.51
N ARG A 16 15.48 16.63 -12.56
CA ARG A 16 14.76 17.06 -13.75
C ARG A 16 15.70 17.18 -14.97
N GLU A 17 16.91 17.68 -14.79
CA GLU A 17 17.88 17.89 -15.88
C GLU A 17 18.51 16.59 -16.36
N GLU A 18 18.83 15.65 -15.45
CA GLU A 18 19.52 14.41 -15.76
C GLU A 18 18.59 13.25 -16.14
N ILE A 19 17.40 13.20 -15.53
CA ILE A 19 16.46 12.06 -15.62
C ILE A 19 15.14 12.47 -16.28
N GLY A 20 14.71 13.72 -16.04
CA GLY A 20 13.42 14.26 -16.46
C GLY A 20 12.30 14.00 -15.46
N THR A 21 11.23 14.81 -15.58
CA THR A 21 9.97 14.66 -14.83
C THR A 21 8.88 14.05 -15.74
N PRO A 22 7.77 13.52 -15.19
CA PRO A 22 7.59 13.22 -13.77
C PRO A 22 8.56 12.13 -13.30
N CYS A 23 8.85 12.08 -11.99
CA CYS A 23 9.75 11.09 -11.41
C CYS A 23 9.40 10.84 -9.94
N TYR A 24 9.33 9.57 -9.52
CA TYR A 24 9.25 9.24 -8.10
C TYR A 24 10.65 9.22 -7.48
N VAL A 25 10.79 9.85 -6.31
CA VAL A 25 12.03 9.85 -5.53
C VAL A 25 11.75 9.27 -4.16
N TYR A 26 12.29 8.08 -3.90
CA TYR A 26 12.19 7.39 -2.62
C TYR A 26 13.41 7.71 -1.76
N ASP A 27 13.20 7.89 -0.46
CA ASP A 27 14.27 8.16 0.52
C ASP A 27 14.61 6.89 1.30
N GLU A 28 15.84 6.39 1.14
CA GLU A 28 16.31 5.18 1.82
C GLU A 28 16.33 5.34 3.34
N ALA A 29 16.68 6.53 3.86
CA ALA A 29 16.73 6.76 5.30
C ALA A 29 15.34 6.66 5.94
N SER A 30 14.33 7.28 5.31
CA SER A 30 12.94 7.19 5.74
C SER A 30 12.41 5.75 5.71
N LEU A 31 12.66 5.02 4.62
CA LEU A 31 12.24 3.62 4.49
C LEU A 31 12.83 2.75 5.60
N ARG A 32 14.12 2.89 5.89
CA ARG A 32 14.78 2.15 6.97
C ARG A 32 14.24 2.53 8.35
N SER A 33 14.05 3.82 8.60
CA SER A 33 13.52 4.32 9.87
C SER A 33 12.13 3.76 10.17
N VAL A 34 11.24 3.76 9.17
CA VAL A 34 9.87 3.25 9.33
C VAL A 34 9.85 1.73 9.47
N ALA A 35 10.68 1.00 8.72
CA ALA A 35 10.79 -0.45 8.86
C ALA A 35 11.30 -0.86 10.26
N ALA A 36 12.25 -0.13 10.84
CA ALA A 36 12.69 -0.35 12.22
C ALA A 36 11.54 -0.16 13.22
N LYS A 37 10.73 0.92 13.10
CA LYS A 37 9.55 1.14 13.95
C LYS A 37 8.53 0.00 13.86
N VAL A 38 8.34 -0.56 12.66
CA VAL A 38 7.45 -1.72 12.45
C VAL A 38 8.02 -2.98 13.12
N SER A 39 9.32 -3.19 13.07
CA SER A 39 9.99 -4.32 13.75
C SER A 39 9.90 -4.24 15.27
N ASP A 40 9.79 -3.03 15.83
CA ASP A 40 9.64 -2.76 17.27
C ASP A 40 8.16 -2.79 17.73
N PHE A 41 7.24 -3.28 16.89
CA PHE A 41 5.83 -3.38 17.27
C PHE A 41 5.64 -4.28 18.49
N PRO A 42 4.88 -3.82 19.54
CA PRO A 42 4.67 -4.58 20.76
C PRO A 42 4.04 -5.94 20.51
N ASN A 43 4.66 -6.98 21.03
CA ASN A 43 4.17 -8.36 20.91
C ASN A 43 4.52 -9.17 22.17
N ALA A 44 3.79 -10.27 22.41
CA ALA A 44 3.99 -11.13 23.57
C ALA A 44 4.86 -12.37 23.29
N PHE A 45 4.68 -13.01 22.12
CA PHE A 45 5.25 -14.34 21.83
C PHE A 45 5.88 -14.42 20.44
N GLY A 46 6.37 -13.31 19.93
CA GLY A 46 7.02 -13.18 18.63
C GLY A 46 6.18 -12.44 17.59
N LEU A 47 6.88 -11.76 16.67
CA LEU A 47 6.34 -10.92 15.62
C LEU A 47 6.88 -11.32 14.26
N THR A 48 6.02 -11.35 13.26
CA THR A 48 6.41 -11.29 11.84
C THR A 48 5.71 -10.11 11.19
N ALA A 49 6.48 -9.14 10.73
CA ALA A 49 5.98 -8.08 9.87
C ALA A 49 6.09 -8.50 8.40
N ARG A 50 4.95 -8.49 7.68
CA ARG A 50 4.87 -8.78 6.25
C ARG A 50 4.59 -7.49 5.50
N PHE A 51 5.43 -7.13 4.57
CA PHE A 51 5.17 -5.98 3.71
C PHE A 51 4.03 -6.32 2.75
N ALA A 52 2.90 -5.60 2.84
CA ALA A 52 1.82 -5.68 1.86
C ALA A 52 2.29 -5.04 0.55
N MET A 53 2.90 -5.88 -0.32
CA MET A 53 3.69 -5.40 -1.46
C MET A 53 2.85 -4.72 -2.55
N LYS A 54 1.52 -4.87 -2.54
CA LYS A 54 0.60 -4.09 -3.38
C LYS A 54 0.76 -2.58 -3.22
N ALA A 55 1.28 -2.11 -2.07
CA ALA A 55 1.56 -0.70 -1.84
C ALA A 55 2.70 -0.16 -2.73
N CYS A 56 3.77 -0.96 -2.95
CA CYS A 56 4.89 -0.65 -3.86
C CYS A 56 5.68 -1.93 -4.19
N PRO A 57 5.42 -2.57 -5.35
CA PRO A 57 6.05 -3.85 -5.71
C PRO A 57 7.41 -3.72 -6.40
N ASN A 58 8.11 -2.57 -6.29
CA ASN A 58 9.43 -2.39 -6.87
C ASN A 58 10.45 -3.33 -6.23
N ALA A 59 11.18 -4.12 -7.04
CA ALA A 59 12.10 -5.15 -6.57
C ALA A 59 13.21 -4.60 -5.65
N ASN A 60 13.64 -3.34 -5.82
CA ASN A 60 14.67 -2.75 -4.96
C ASN A 60 14.12 -2.41 -3.57
N ILE A 61 12.85 -1.98 -3.47
CA ILE A 61 12.14 -1.81 -2.20
C ILE A 61 11.97 -3.17 -1.50
N LEU A 62 11.57 -4.20 -2.24
CA LEU A 62 11.45 -5.55 -1.71
C LEU A 62 12.78 -6.06 -1.14
N ARG A 63 13.90 -5.89 -1.88
CA ARG A 63 15.24 -6.26 -1.40
C ARG A 63 15.67 -5.48 -0.16
N LEU A 64 15.37 -4.18 -0.10
CA LEU A 64 15.64 -3.36 1.07
C LEU A 64 14.91 -3.93 2.31
N PHE A 65 13.61 -4.19 2.20
CA PHE A 65 12.82 -4.73 3.29
C PHE A 65 13.22 -6.16 3.66
N LYS A 66 13.61 -7.01 2.70
CA LYS A 66 14.21 -8.31 2.98
C LYS A 66 15.47 -8.18 3.84
N SER A 67 16.36 -7.23 3.51
CA SER A 67 17.58 -6.98 4.28
C SER A 67 17.33 -6.51 5.72
N MET A 68 16.11 -6.04 5.99
CA MET A 68 15.64 -5.61 7.31
C MET A 68 14.78 -6.65 8.02
N GLY A 69 14.66 -7.87 7.47
CA GLY A 69 13.95 -8.99 8.09
C GLY A 69 12.43 -8.99 7.88
N LEU A 70 11.87 -8.10 7.05
CA LEU A 70 10.46 -8.14 6.71
C LEU A 70 10.20 -9.30 5.75
N LYS A 71 9.01 -9.90 5.89
CA LYS A 71 8.46 -10.90 4.98
C LYS A 71 7.43 -10.27 4.03
N ILE A 72 6.77 -11.07 3.19
CA ILE A 72 5.84 -10.59 2.16
C ILE A 72 4.41 -11.04 2.45
N ASP A 73 3.46 -10.10 2.31
CA ASP A 73 2.06 -10.36 2.02
C ASP A 73 1.83 -10.08 0.53
N ALA A 74 1.46 -11.13 -0.22
CA ALA A 74 1.15 -11.09 -1.64
C ALA A 74 -0.37 -11.18 -1.86
N SER A 75 -0.90 -10.33 -2.74
CA SER A 75 -2.33 -10.28 -3.08
C SER A 75 -2.68 -10.97 -4.40
N SER A 76 -1.69 -11.53 -5.08
CA SER A 76 -1.85 -12.35 -6.28
C SER A 76 -0.66 -13.29 -6.46
N ILE A 77 -0.83 -14.31 -7.31
CA ILE A 77 0.29 -15.20 -7.66
C ILE A 77 1.41 -14.43 -8.37
N TYR A 78 1.07 -13.41 -9.16
CA TYR A 78 2.04 -12.54 -9.83
C TYR A 78 2.89 -11.73 -8.85
N GLU A 79 2.30 -11.27 -7.74
CA GLU A 79 3.06 -10.62 -6.66
C GLU A 79 3.99 -11.63 -5.97
N ALA A 80 3.54 -12.85 -5.71
CA ALA A 80 4.38 -13.88 -5.13
C ALA A 80 5.59 -14.21 -6.04
N GLU A 81 5.39 -14.36 -7.34
CA GLU A 81 6.46 -14.55 -8.32
C GLU A 81 7.42 -13.35 -8.38
N ARG A 82 6.90 -12.11 -8.31
CA ARG A 82 7.72 -10.89 -8.22
C ARG A 82 8.57 -10.86 -6.95
N ALA A 83 8.03 -11.30 -5.82
CA ALA A 83 8.78 -11.39 -4.57
C ALA A 83 9.92 -12.42 -4.68
N VAL A 84 9.66 -13.59 -5.27
CA VAL A 84 10.71 -14.59 -5.56
C VAL A 84 11.77 -14.03 -6.50
N ALA A 85 11.37 -13.34 -7.58
CA ALA A 85 12.29 -12.67 -8.51
C ALA A 85 13.11 -11.55 -7.83
N ALA A 86 12.57 -10.92 -6.78
CA ALA A 86 13.31 -9.97 -5.94
C ALA A 86 14.28 -10.66 -4.96
N GLY A 87 14.21 -12.00 -4.83
CA GLY A 87 15.11 -12.80 -4.02
C GLY A 87 14.52 -13.30 -2.71
N PHE A 88 13.21 -13.20 -2.47
CA PHE A 88 12.57 -13.83 -1.31
C PHE A 88 12.47 -15.34 -1.50
N ASP A 89 12.61 -16.08 -0.41
CA ASP A 89 12.24 -17.49 -0.38
C ASP A 89 10.72 -17.62 -0.36
N ALA A 90 10.19 -18.64 -1.00
CA ALA A 90 8.73 -18.85 -1.02
C ALA A 90 8.14 -18.98 0.40
N SER A 91 8.88 -19.55 1.34
CA SER A 91 8.50 -19.67 2.76
C SER A 91 8.33 -18.33 3.49
N ASP A 92 8.87 -17.24 2.95
CA ASP A 92 8.68 -15.90 3.49
C ASP A 92 7.45 -15.19 2.93
N ILE A 93 6.74 -15.82 1.99
CA ILE A 93 5.58 -15.26 1.29
C ILE A 93 4.29 -15.86 1.85
N SER A 94 3.33 -15.00 2.18
CA SER A 94 1.95 -15.35 2.50
C SER A 94 1.05 -14.84 1.37
N LEU A 95 0.22 -15.71 0.80
CA LEU A 95 -0.73 -15.37 -0.27
C LEU A 95 -2.13 -15.20 0.31
N SER A 96 -2.71 -14.00 0.15
CA SER A 96 -4.12 -13.68 0.45
C SER A 96 -4.72 -13.01 -0.78
N THR A 97 -5.45 -13.77 -1.60
CA THR A 97 -5.90 -13.28 -2.91
C THR A 97 -7.41 -13.40 -3.11
N GLN A 98 -7.99 -12.50 -3.92
CA GLN A 98 -9.38 -12.61 -4.38
C GLN A 98 -9.53 -13.60 -5.53
N GLU A 99 -8.60 -13.59 -6.48
CA GLU A 99 -8.52 -14.54 -7.57
C GLU A 99 -7.62 -15.71 -7.14
N PHE A 100 -8.25 -16.83 -6.75
CA PHE A 100 -7.50 -18.00 -6.29
C PHE A 100 -6.95 -18.78 -7.50
N PRO A 101 -5.62 -18.81 -7.70
CA PRO A 101 -5.02 -19.55 -8.81
C PRO A 101 -5.17 -21.07 -8.60
N THR A 102 -5.25 -21.82 -9.69
CA THR A 102 -5.36 -23.28 -9.67
C THR A 102 -4.33 -23.94 -10.59
N ASP A 103 -3.34 -23.19 -11.01
CA ASP A 103 -2.31 -23.61 -11.95
C ASP A 103 -1.01 -24.08 -11.25
N ASP A 104 -0.08 -24.58 -12.06
CA ASP A 104 1.22 -25.11 -11.61
C ASP A 104 2.07 -24.09 -10.86
N ARG A 105 1.84 -22.78 -11.05
CA ARG A 105 2.54 -21.72 -10.34
C ARG A 105 2.24 -21.76 -8.84
N LEU A 106 0.96 -21.88 -8.49
CA LEU A 106 0.55 -22.04 -7.08
C LEU A 106 1.16 -23.30 -6.48
N LEU A 107 1.01 -24.44 -7.18
CA LEU A 107 1.53 -25.74 -6.73
C LEU A 107 3.04 -25.67 -6.46
N SER A 108 3.79 -25.08 -7.40
CA SER A 108 5.24 -24.90 -7.27
C SER A 108 5.65 -24.04 -6.08
N LEU A 109 4.96 -22.91 -5.84
CA LEU A 109 5.31 -22.01 -4.74
C LEU A 109 4.91 -22.58 -3.38
N VAL A 110 3.77 -23.26 -3.27
CA VAL A 110 3.34 -23.96 -2.05
C VAL A 110 4.30 -25.10 -1.71
N ALA A 111 4.74 -25.88 -2.70
CA ALA A 111 5.72 -26.93 -2.50
C ALA A 111 7.09 -26.40 -2.00
N LYS A 112 7.41 -25.12 -2.30
CA LYS A 112 8.60 -24.41 -1.79
C LYS A 112 8.35 -23.68 -0.46
N GLY A 113 7.20 -23.87 0.17
CA GLY A 113 6.88 -23.37 1.50
C GLY A 113 6.04 -22.07 1.56
N MET A 114 5.54 -21.55 0.42
CA MET A 114 4.62 -20.42 0.46
C MET A 114 3.34 -20.78 1.23
N SER A 115 2.93 -19.94 2.15
CA SER A 115 1.68 -20.13 2.89
C SER A 115 0.50 -19.49 2.15
N VAL A 116 -0.67 -20.11 2.26
CA VAL A 116 -1.91 -19.62 1.64
C VAL A 116 -2.94 -19.35 2.73
N ASN A 117 -3.65 -18.22 2.62
CA ASN A 117 -4.84 -17.89 3.39
C ASN A 117 -6.07 -18.04 2.51
N ALA A 118 -6.93 -19.00 2.80
CA ALA A 118 -8.22 -19.11 2.13
C ALA A 118 -9.13 -17.96 2.56
N CYS A 119 -9.65 -17.21 1.59
CA CYS A 119 -10.46 -16.01 1.79
C CYS A 119 -11.96 -16.24 1.55
N SER A 120 -12.38 -17.47 1.25
CA SER A 120 -13.76 -17.90 1.10
C SER A 120 -13.88 -19.41 1.35
N LEU A 121 -15.10 -19.90 1.57
CA LEU A 121 -15.35 -21.35 1.70
C LEU A 121 -14.94 -22.10 0.42
N ASN A 122 -15.19 -21.51 -0.75
CA ASN A 122 -14.78 -22.10 -2.03
C ASN A 122 -13.26 -22.19 -2.17
N GLN A 123 -12.53 -21.15 -1.72
CA GLN A 123 -11.05 -21.19 -1.70
C GLN A 123 -10.54 -22.26 -0.74
N LEU A 124 -11.17 -22.43 0.44
CA LEU A 124 -10.80 -23.46 1.39
C LEU A 124 -11.03 -24.87 0.81
N GLU A 125 -12.15 -25.09 0.14
CA GLU A 125 -12.43 -26.34 -0.59
C GLU A 125 -11.37 -26.63 -1.65
N ARG A 126 -10.98 -25.63 -2.44
CA ARG A 126 -9.90 -25.75 -3.44
C ARG A 126 -8.56 -26.04 -2.80
N CYS A 127 -8.24 -25.41 -1.66
CA CYS A 127 -7.03 -25.76 -0.90
C CYS A 127 -7.04 -27.23 -0.49
N GLY A 128 -8.17 -27.73 -0.01
CA GLY A 128 -8.32 -29.13 0.36
C GLY A 128 -8.13 -30.09 -0.80
N MET A 129 -8.69 -29.77 -1.96
CA MET A 129 -8.53 -30.59 -3.17
C MET A 129 -7.08 -30.59 -3.70
N LEU A 130 -6.42 -29.43 -3.68
CA LEU A 130 -5.06 -29.28 -4.23
C LEU A 130 -3.97 -29.74 -3.25
N PHE A 131 -4.19 -29.57 -1.95
CA PHE A 131 -3.22 -29.81 -0.89
C PHE A 131 -3.83 -30.58 0.29
N PRO A 132 -4.34 -31.82 0.08
CA PRO A 132 -4.93 -32.58 1.17
C PRO A 132 -3.91 -32.79 2.29
N ASN A 133 -4.39 -32.76 3.54
CA ASN A 133 -3.61 -32.87 4.77
C ASN A 133 -2.57 -31.75 4.98
N ALA A 134 -2.70 -30.61 4.29
CA ALA A 134 -1.77 -29.49 4.41
C ALA A 134 -2.19 -28.51 5.54
N LYS A 135 -1.25 -27.63 5.89
CA LYS A 135 -1.52 -26.46 6.72
C LYS A 135 -2.10 -25.33 5.88
N VAL A 136 -3.17 -24.69 6.38
CA VAL A 136 -3.83 -23.57 5.71
C VAL A 136 -4.08 -22.42 6.69
N GLY A 137 -3.90 -21.19 6.25
CA GLY A 137 -4.41 -19.99 6.91
C GLY A 137 -5.84 -19.71 6.48
N LEU A 138 -6.61 -19.06 7.33
CA LEU A 138 -7.98 -18.62 7.03
C LEU A 138 -8.10 -17.12 7.24
N ARG A 139 -8.54 -16.39 6.21
CA ARG A 139 -8.93 -14.99 6.34
C ARG A 139 -10.42 -14.90 6.66
N PHE A 140 -10.73 -14.41 7.86
CA PHE A 140 -12.11 -14.14 8.28
C PHE A 140 -12.47 -12.65 8.13
N ASN A 141 -13.72 -12.40 7.79
CA ASN A 141 -14.38 -11.12 8.01
C ASN A 141 -15.02 -11.18 9.41
N PRO A 142 -14.50 -10.43 10.40
CA PRO A 142 -14.98 -10.54 11.79
C PRO A 142 -16.28 -9.76 12.05
N GLY A 143 -16.95 -9.25 11.01
CA GLY A 143 -18.16 -8.43 11.13
C GLY A 143 -17.90 -6.97 11.53
N LEU A 144 -16.64 -6.59 11.72
CA LEU A 144 -16.18 -5.23 12.00
C LEU A 144 -15.28 -4.74 10.87
N GLY A 145 -15.50 -3.49 10.44
CA GLY A 145 -14.64 -2.81 9.50
C GLY A 145 -14.37 -1.36 9.93
N SER A 146 -13.27 -0.82 9.44
CA SER A 146 -12.84 0.57 9.64
C SER A 146 -12.25 1.13 8.35
N GLY A 147 -12.43 2.41 8.09
CA GLY A 147 -11.85 3.09 6.94
C GLY A 147 -12.32 4.55 6.86
N GLY A 148 -11.49 5.43 6.30
CA GLY A 148 -11.83 6.84 6.08
C GLY A 148 -12.96 7.05 5.06
N THR A 149 -13.19 6.06 4.19
CA THR A 149 -14.31 5.98 3.25
C THR A 149 -14.79 4.53 3.18
N GLN A 150 -16.01 4.30 2.67
CA GLN A 150 -16.50 2.92 2.47
C GLN A 150 -15.61 2.12 1.52
N ARG A 151 -14.93 2.76 0.56
CA ARG A 151 -14.00 2.12 -0.39
C ARG A 151 -12.69 1.66 0.25
N THR A 152 -12.35 2.16 1.44
CA THR A 152 -11.15 1.76 2.21
C THR A 152 -11.47 0.81 3.36
N ASN A 153 -12.75 0.49 3.58
CA ASN A 153 -13.21 -0.48 4.55
C ASN A 153 -13.16 -1.90 3.94
N VAL A 154 -12.44 -2.82 4.58
CA VAL A 154 -12.26 -4.21 4.11
C VAL A 154 -12.78 -5.25 5.10
N GLY A 155 -13.64 -4.84 6.05
CA GLY A 155 -14.34 -5.70 7.00
C GLY A 155 -15.81 -5.29 7.14
N GLY A 156 -16.60 -6.09 7.88
CA GLY A 156 -18.02 -5.84 8.10
C GLY A 156 -18.92 -6.26 6.92
N PRO A 157 -20.25 -6.01 7.02
CA PRO A 157 -21.24 -6.60 6.11
C PRO A 157 -21.19 -6.06 4.66
N ALA A 158 -20.55 -4.92 4.43
CA ALA A 158 -20.39 -4.34 3.09
C ALA A 158 -19.09 -4.75 2.38
N SER A 159 -18.29 -5.64 2.99
CA SER A 159 -17.00 -6.10 2.46
C SER A 159 -17.10 -7.51 1.91
N SER A 160 -16.58 -7.73 0.69
CA SER A 160 -16.47 -9.07 0.07
C SER A 160 -15.26 -9.87 0.55
N PHE A 161 -14.43 -9.31 1.44
CA PHE A 161 -13.17 -9.92 1.86
C PHE A 161 -13.34 -10.85 3.04
N GLY A 162 -12.83 -12.08 2.90
CA GLY A 162 -12.75 -13.06 3.97
C GLY A 162 -14.02 -13.91 4.14
N ILE A 163 -13.86 -15.01 4.85
CA ILE A 163 -14.97 -15.92 5.25
C ILE A 163 -15.77 -15.20 6.34
N TRP A 164 -17.09 -15.19 6.21
CA TRP A 164 -17.95 -14.59 7.23
C TRP A 164 -17.84 -15.34 8.56
N PHE A 165 -17.69 -14.63 9.67
CA PHE A 165 -17.35 -15.20 10.97
C PHE A 165 -18.37 -16.23 11.48
N GLU A 166 -19.63 -16.18 11.03
CA GLU A 166 -20.66 -17.17 11.41
C GLU A 166 -20.53 -18.50 10.67
N ASP A 167 -19.71 -18.60 9.62
CA ASP A 167 -19.51 -19.80 8.82
C ASP A 167 -18.48 -20.78 9.43
N ILE A 168 -18.11 -20.66 10.71
CA ILE A 168 -17.09 -21.47 11.38
C ILE A 168 -17.39 -22.97 11.24
N ASP A 169 -18.64 -23.42 11.40
CA ASP A 169 -18.99 -24.83 11.30
C ASP A 169 -18.79 -25.39 9.89
N LYS A 170 -19.09 -24.59 8.87
CA LYS A 170 -18.81 -24.96 7.47
C LYS A 170 -17.30 -25.07 7.22
N VAL A 171 -16.52 -24.13 7.76
CA VAL A 171 -15.05 -24.17 7.70
C VAL A 171 -14.50 -25.44 8.35
N LYS A 172 -14.95 -25.77 9.56
CA LYS A 172 -14.53 -26.98 10.29
C LYS A 172 -14.86 -28.26 9.50
N LYS A 173 -16.04 -28.30 8.88
CA LYS A 173 -16.44 -29.43 8.06
C LYS A 173 -15.50 -29.61 6.87
N ILE A 174 -15.25 -28.55 6.08
CA ILE A 174 -14.35 -28.60 4.93
C ILE A 174 -12.93 -28.99 5.37
N ALA A 175 -12.43 -28.39 6.44
CA ALA A 175 -11.10 -28.73 6.95
C ALA A 175 -10.99 -30.21 7.35
N LEU A 176 -12.00 -30.75 8.01
CA LEU A 176 -12.07 -32.17 8.38
C LEU A 176 -12.14 -33.08 7.16
N ASP A 177 -13.03 -32.77 6.20
CA ASP A 177 -13.24 -33.59 4.99
C ASP A 177 -11.95 -33.74 4.15
N HIS A 178 -11.06 -32.72 4.20
CA HIS A 178 -9.79 -32.72 3.46
C HIS A 178 -8.54 -32.93 4.34
N GLY A 179 -8.69 -33.11 5.66
CA GLY A 179 -7.58 -33.28 6.59
C GLY A 179 -6.73 -32.01 6.77
N LEU A 180 -7.28 -30.83 6.49
CA LEU A 180 -6.53 -29.56 6.60
C LEU A 180 -6.29 -29.16 8.04
N GLU A 181 -5.06 -28.76 8.37
CA GLU A 181 -4.70 -28.14 9.66
C GLU A 181 -4.80 -26.62 9.55
N VAL A 182 -5.74 -26.02 10.27
CA VAL A 182 -5.85 -24.54 10.34
C VAL A 182 -4.80 -24.02 11.32
N PHE A 183 -3.67 -23.50 10.81
CA PHE A 183 -2.56 -23.02 11.62
C PHE A 183 -2.58 -21.50 11.88
N ARG A 184 -3.28 -20.74 11.04
CA ARG A 184 -3.33 -19.27 11.11
C ARG A 184 -4.76 -18.77 10.96
N ILE A 185 -5.15 -17.83 11.82
CA ILE A 185 -6.30 -16.95 11.59
C ILE A 185 -5.78 -15.59 11.16
N HIS A 186 -6.34 -15.08 10.07
CA HIS A 186 -6.06 -13.75 9.53
C HIS A 186 -7.34 -12.92 9.54
N THR A 187 -7.27 -11.71 10.06
CA THR A 187 -8.34 -10.71 10.02
C THR A 187 -7.76 -9.39 9.53
N HIS A 188 -8.54 -8.63 8.79
CA HIS A 188 -8.13 -7.30 8.35
C HIS A 188 -9.35 -6.40 8.33
N ILE A 189 -9.34 -5.35 9.16
CA ILE A 189 -10.51 -4.48 9.38
C ILE A 189 -10.55 -3.24 8.48
N GLY A 190 -9.48 -2.96 7.75
CA GLY A 190 -9.36 -1.78 6.90
C GLY A 190 -8.27 -0.82 7.36
N SER A 191 -8.60 0.45 7.56
CA SER A 191 -7.63 1.48 7.92
C SER A 191 -8.13 2.30 9.11
N GLY A 192 -7.28 2.49 10.14
CA GLY A 192 -7.63 3.29 11.30
C GLY A 192 -6.43 3.61 12.18
N SER A 193 -6.51 4.74 12.91
CA SER A 193 -5.56 5.15 13.94
C SER A 193 -6.12 5.02 15.36
N ASP A 194 -7.42 4.71 15.48
CA ASP A 194 -8.11 4.62 16.77
C ASP A 194 -7.72 3.33 17.52
N PRO A 195 -7.08 3.42 18.71
CA PRO A 195 -6.70 2.26 19.50
C PRO A 195 -7.88 1.39 19.93
N GLU A 196 -9.07 1.97 20.19
CA GLU A 196 -10.24 1.19 20.65
C GLU A 196 -10.76 0.24 19.56
N VAL A 197 -10.73 0.70 18.30
CA VAL A 197 -11.09 -0.14 17.15
C VAL A 197 -10.14 -1.34 17.04
N TRP A 198 -8.86 -1.11 17.25
CA TRP A 198 -7.85 -2.17 17.23
C TRP A 198 -8.03 -3.18 18.39
N VAL A 199 -8.28 -2.70 19.61
CA VAL A 199 -8.55 -3.57 20.77
C VAL A 199 -9.78 -4.45 20.52
N LYS A 200 -10.87 -3.87 19.98
CA LYS A 200 -12.07 -4.63 19.61
C LYS A 200 -11.78 -5.66 18.53
N ALA A 201 -11.03 -5.30 17.51
CA ALA A 201 -10.64 -6.21 16.41
C ALA A 201 -9.83 -7.40 16.92
N VAL A 202 -8.88 -7.17 17.81
CA VAL A 202 -8.08 -8.24 18.45
C VAL A 202 -8.99 -9.17 19.25
N GLY A 203 -9.92 -8.64 20.04
CA GLY A 203 -10.89 -9.45 20.81
C GLY A 203 -11.72 -10.37 19.92
N LEU A 204 -12.28 -9.84 18.82
CA LEU A 204 -13.03 -10.64 17.84
C LEU A 204 -12.16 -11.71 17.20
N SER A 205 -10.92 -11.37 16.85
CA SER A 205 -9.97 -12.31 16.23
C SER A 205 -9.56 -13.43 17.16
N LEU A 206 -9.33 -13.13 18.45
CA LEU A 206 -9.03 -14.16 19.48
C LEU A 206 -10.22 -15.09 19.73
N ASN A 207 -11.47 -14.60 19.60
CA ASN A 207 -12.64 -15.46 19.67
C ASN A 207 -12.69 -16.46 18.50
N LEU A 208 -12.32 -16.04 17.28
CA LEU A 208 -12.18 -16.94 16.15
C LEU A 208 -11.09 -18.00 16.40
N VAL A 209 -9.92 -17.60 16.97
CA VAL A 209 -8.82 -18.50 17.31
C VAL A 209 -9.27 -19.60 18.31
N ARG A 210 -10.17 -19.27 19.27
CA ARG A 210 -10.71 -20.25 20.23
C ARG A 210 -11.46 -21.40 19.55
N SER A 211 -11.96 -21.20 18.34
CA SER A 211 -12.69 -22.22 17.58
C SER A 211 -11.77 -23.25 16.88
N PHE A 212 -10.44 -23.04 16.88
CA PHE A 212 -9.46 -23.87 16.16
C PHE A 212 -8.25 -24.15 17.06
N ASP A 213 -8.10 -25.38 17.53
CA ASP A 213 -7.07 -25.74 18.52
C ASP A 213 -5.64 -25.71 17.95
N ALA A 214 -5.47 -26.01 16.66
CA ALA A 214 -4.17 -26.06 15.99
C ALA A 214 -3.61 -24.68 15.62
N VAL A 215 -4.38 -23.60 15.81
CA VAL A 215 -3.92 -22.24 15.46
C VAL A 215 -2.79 -21.80 16.38
N THR A 216 -1.67 -21.45 15.78
CA THR A 216 -0.46 -20.93 16.45
C THR A 216 -0.11 -19.51 16.01
N VAL A 217 -0.76 -19.00 14.96
CA VAL A 217 -0.50 -17.67 14.37
C VAL A 217 -1.80 -16.87 14.30
N LEU A 218 -1.77 -15.64 14.80
CA LEU A 218 -2.83 -14.67 14.58
C LEU A 218 -2.26 -13.50 13.76
N ASN A 219 -2.78 -13.32 12.54
CA ASN A 219 -2.47 -12.23 11.65
C ASN A 219 -3.59 -11.17 11.73
N LEU A 220 -3.23 -9.96 12.13
CA LEU A 220 -4.17 -8.84 12.29
C LEU A 220 -4.21 -7.92 11.06
N GLY A 221 -3.51 -8.30 9.98
CA GLY A 221 -3.48 -7.52 8.75
C GLY A 221 -2.72 -6.21 8.86
N GLY A 222 -3.07 -5.31 7.96
CA GLY A 222 -2.54 -3.95 7.91
C GLY A 222 -3.57 -2.90 8.32
N GLY A 223 -3.46 -1.70 7.72
CA GLY A 223 -4.42 -0.61 7.98
C GLY A 223 -3.87 0.46 8.92
N TYR A 224 -2.59 0.44 9.24
CA TYR A 224 -1.91 1.48 10.01
C TYR A 224 -1.88 2.77 9.19
N LYS A 225 -2.65 3.77 9.64
CA LYS A 225 -2.81 5.06 8.96
C LYS A 225 -1.52 5.87 9.04
N VAL A 226 -1.24 6.62 7.98
CA VAL A 226 -0.17 7.62 7.94
C VAL A 226 -0.78 8.96 7.59
N GLY A 227 -0.55 9.96 8.44
CA GLY A 227 -0.89 11.34 8.17
C GLY A 227 -0.01 11.86 7.03
N ARG A 228 -0.65 12.25 5.93
CA ARG A 228 -0.01 12.94 4.81
C ARG A 228 -0.17 14.45 4.93
N MET A 229 -1.35 14.88 5.35
CA MET A 229 -1.67 16.30 5.54
C MET A 229 -1.38 16.74 6.99
N PRO A 230 -1.19 18.05 7.24
CA PRO A 230 -0.88 18.56 8.59
C PRO A 230 -1.94 18.26 9.65
N ASP A 231 -3.18 18.12 9.25
CA ASP A 231 -4.36 17.82 10.07
C ASP A 231 -4.65 16.30 10.20
N GLU A 232 -3.85 15.45 9.55
CA GLU A 232 -3.98 14.01 9.65
C GLU A 232 -3.00 13.42 10.68
N GLU A 233 -3.47 12.43 11.44
CA GLU A 233 -2.65 11.70 12.41
C GLU A 233 -2.06 10.43 11.82
N THR A 234 -0.83 10.13 12.24
CA THR A 234 -0.17 8.84 11.97
C THR A 234 -0.44 7.91 13.15
N THR A 235 -0.79 6.66 12.86
CA THR A 235 -0.97 5.61 13.87
C THR A 235 0.29 5.48 14.74
N ASP A 236 0.13 5.63 16.04
CA ASP A 236 1.17 5.29 17.01
C ASP A 236 1.19 3.77 17.23
N LEU A 237 2.21 3.10 16.68
CA LEU A 237 2.34 1.65 16.75
C LEU A 237 2.53 1.14 18.19
N GLN A 238 3.13 1.94 19.08
CA GLN A 238 3.30 1.56 20.48
C GLN A 238 1.97 1.65 21.22
N ALA A 239 1.21 2.73 21.00
CA ALA A 239 -0.08 2.94 21.65
C ALA A 239 -1.12 1.87 21.27
N ILE A 240 -1.14 1.43 19.99
CA ILE A 240 -2.06 0.36 19.56
C ILE A 240 -1.51 -1.04 19.88
N GLY A 241 -0.21 -1.24 19.85
CA GLY A 241 0.43 -2.53 20.06
C GLY A 241 0.47 -2.99 21.51
N ALA A 242 0.59 -2.06 22.48
CA ALA A 242 0.63 -2.40 23.89
C ALA A 242 -0.64 -3.15 24.37
N PRO A 243 -1.88 -2.66 24.13
CA PRO A 243 -3.08 -3.40 24.51
C PRO A 243 -3.27 -4.70 23.71
N MET A 244 -2.76 -4.78 22.47
CA MET A 244 -2.74 -6.04 21.72
C MET A 244 -1.86 -7.07 22.40
N ARG A 245 -0.63 -6.72 22.80
CA ARG A 245 0.26 -7.58 23.55
C ARG A 245 -0.42 -8.13 24.82
N GLU A 246 -1.05 -7.26 25.61
CA GLU A 246 -1.79 -7.66 26.81
C GLU A 246 -2.93 -8.63 26.50
N ALA A 247 -3.64 -8.46 25.38
CA ALA A 247 -4.70 -9.38 24.96
C ALA A 247 -4.14 -10.77 24.62
N PHE A 248 -2.96 -10.87 23.99
CA PHE A 248 -2.28 -12.14 23.72
C PHE A 248 -1.79 -12.80 25.03
N GLU A 249 -1.28 -12.03 25.98
CA GLU A 249 -0.88 -12.53 27.30
C GLU A 249 -2.08 -13.08 28.09
N ARG A 250 -3.22 -12.38 28.09
CA ARG A 250 -4.48 -12.89 28.68
C ARG A 250 -4.95 -14.17 28.02
N PHE A 251 -4.96 -14.23 26.69
CA PHE A 251 -5.32 -15.41 25.93
C PHE A 251 -4.45 -16.62 26.34
N GLN A 252 -3.14 -16.42 26.46
CA GLN A 252 -2.22 -17.47 26.93
C GLN A 252 -2.54 -17.90 28.36
N SER A 253 -2.82 -16.96 29.27
CA SER A 253 -3.17 -17.28 30.66
C SER A 253 -4.47 -18.09 30.80
N GLU A 254 -5.46 -17.82 29.93
CA GLU A 254 -6.76 -18.48 29.93
C GLU A 254 -6.75 -19.85 29.23
N THR A 255 -5.91 -20.02 28.20
CA THR A 255 -5.97 -21.20 27.32
C THR A 255 -4.71 -22.07 27.37
N GLY A 256 -3.61 -21.58 27.94
CA GLY A 256 -2.29 -22.20 27.85
C GLY A 256 -1.60 -22.06 26.49
N ARG A 257 -2.24 -21.47 25.51
CA ARG A 257 -1.78 -21.38 24.11
C ARG A 257 -1.04 -20.06 23.86
N LYS A 258 0.15 -20.13 23.26
CA LYS A 258 0.90 -18.97 22.79
C LYS A 258 0.61 -18.75 21.31
N LEU A 259 0.34 -17.50 20.92
CA LEU A 259 0.11 -17.12 19.54
C LEU A 259 1.22 -16.21 19.05
N HIS A 260 1.80 -16.55 17.91
CA HIS A 260 2.69 -15.65 17.18
C HIS A 260 1.88 -14.55 16.47
N LEU A 261 2.29 -13.29 16.60
CA LEU A 261 1.64 -12.17 15.96
C LEU A 261 2.18 -11.98 14.54
N GLU A 262 1.29 -11.81 13.56
CA GLU A 262 1.66 -11.28 12.23
C GLU A 262 0.91 -9.96 11.97
N ILE A 263 1.59 -9.02 11.29
CA ILE A 263 1.05 -7.74 10.83
C ILE A 263 1.44 -7.49 9.37
N GLU A 264 0.59 -6.74 8.64
CA GLU A 264 0.75 -6.52 7.19
C GLU A 264 0.80 -5.01 6.82
N PRO A 265 1.77 -4.23 7.33
CA PRO A 265 1.89 -2.82 6.98
C PRO A 265 2.22 -2.65 5.49
N GLY A 266 1.46 -1.78 4.80
CA GLY A 266 1.74 -1.32 3.43
C GLY A 266 1.93 0.18 3.39
N THR A 267 0.83 0.93 3.60
CA THR A 267 0.84 2.40 3.64
C THR A 267 1.86 2.95 4.64
N TYR A 268 1.90 2.37 5.83
CA TYR A 268 2.77 2.82 6.92
C TYR A 268 4.25 2.78 6.54
N LEU A 269 4.69 1.73 5.85
CA LEU A 269 6.07 1.56 5.41
C LEU A 269 6.46 2.49 4.27
N MET A 270 5.50 2.90 3.42
CA MET A 270 5.85 3.48 2.13
C MET A 270 5.45 4.95 1.97
N ALA A 271 4.29 5.36 2.50
CA ALA A 271 3.61 6.56 2.05
C ALA A 271 4.50 7.81 2.05
N ASN A 272 5.06 8.18 3.20
CA ASN A 272 5.84 9.40 3.37
C ASN A 272 7.34 9.26 3.02
N SER A 273 7.75 8.08 2.56
CA SER A 273 9.13 7.84 2.12
C SER A 273 9.35 8.11 0.63
N CYS A 274 8.39 8.75 -0.04
CA CYS A 274 8.49 9.07 -1.46
C CYS A 274 7.79 10.38 -1.80
N VAL A 275 8.41 11.12 -2.70
CA VAL A 275 7.90 12.33 -3.36
C VAL A 275 7.79 12.05 -4.85
N LEU A 276 6.68 12.45 -5.47
CA LEU A 276 6.56 12.57 -6.92
C LEU A 276 6.90 14.00 -7.31
N ILE A 277 7.95 14.20 -8.10
CA ILE A 277 8.32 15.49 -8.66
C ILE A 277 7.78 15.63 -10.09
N SER A 278 7.30 16.81 -10.39
CA SER A 278 6.65 17.15 -11.65
C SER A 278 7.02 18.57 -12.06
N THR A 279 7.06 18.86 -13.36
CA THR A 279 7.32 20.21 -13.88
C THR A 279 6.01 20.92 -14.23
N VAL A 280 5.91 22.20 -13.85
CA VAL A 280 4.83 23.09 -14.29
C VAL A 280 4.96 23.32 -15.80
N GLN A 281 3.96 22.86 -16.56
CA GLN A 281 3.95 22.93 -18.02
C GLN A 281 3.19 24.16 -18.53
N ASP A 282 2.10 24.53 -17.83
CA ASP A 282 1.23 25.62 -18.26
C ASP A 282 0.48 26.20 -17.05
N LEU A 283 0.00 27.45 -17.21
CA LEU A 283 -0.82 28.17 -16.27
C LEU A 283 -2.04 28.71 -17.01
N THR A 284 -3.24 28.51 -16.47
CA THR A 284 -4.48 29.04 -17.08
C THR A 284 -5.40 29.60 -15.99
N SER A 285 -6.25 30.53 -16.39
CA SER A 285 -7.26 31.13 -15.51
C SER A 285 -8.63 31.10 -16.18
N THR A 286 -9.67 30.98 -15.37
CA THR A 286 -11.07 31.09 -15.81
C THR A 286 -11.69 32.43 -15.38
N GLY A 287 -10.88 33.42 -15.01
CA GLY A 287 -11.27 34.77 -14.66
C GLY A 287 -11.51 34.99 -13.18
N GLU A 288 -12.00 36.20 -12.83
CA GLU A 288 -12.12 36.65 -11.44
C GLU A 288 -13.05 35.77 -10.58
N ASP A 289 -14.12 35.23 -11.16
CA ASP A 289 -15.09 34.37 -10.48
C ASP A 289 -14.74 32.88 -10.58
N GLY A 290 -13.59 32.55 -11.16
CA GLY A 290 -13.17 31.17 -11.43
C GLY A 290 -11.95 30.72 -10.62
N TYR A 291 -11.12 29.90 -11.26
CA TYR A 291 -9.92 29.34 -10.67
C TYR A 291 -8.70 29.62 -11.54
N ASP A 292 -7.56 29.74 -10.88
CA ASP A 292 -6.25 29.65 -11.51
C ASP A 292 -5.73 28.22 -11.43
N PHE A 293 -5.19 27.73 -12.52
CA PHE A 293 -4.78 26.33 -12.68
C PHE A 293 -3.28 26.23 -12.93
N ILE A 294 -2.64 25.28 -12.25
CA ILE A 294 -1.33 24.77 -12.63
C ILE A 294 -1.53 23.45 -13.36
N LYS A 295 -1.00 23.34 -14.57
CA LYS A 295 -0.95 22.09 -15.35
C LYS A 295 0.44 21.49 -15.28
N LEU A 296 0.50 20.20 -14.94
CA LEU A 296 1.74 19.47 -14.71
C LEU A 296 2.04 18.49 -15.85
N ASP A 297 3.25 17.94 -15.88
CA ASP A 297 3.62 16.78 -16.71
C ASP A 297 3.37 15.43 -16.01
N THR A 298 2.61 15.44 -14.93
CA THR A 298 2.12 14.25 -14.20
C THR A 298 0.60 14.32 -14.06
N GLY A 299 -0.02 13.27 -13.57
CA GLY A 299 -1.45 13.24 -13.32
C GLY A 299 -1.90 11.91 -12.73
N MET A 300 -3.10 11.49 -13.08
CA MET A 300 -3.66 10.21 -12.68
C MET A 300 -2.84 9.00 -13.19
N THR A 301 -2.00 9.19 -14.18
CA THR A 301 -1.05 8.19 -14.68
C THR A 301 0.04 7.84 -13.68
N GLU A 302 0.35 8.74 -12.75
CA GLU A 302 1.28 8.51 -11.64
C GLU A 302 0.55 8.46 -10.29
N ASN A 303 -0.47 9.29 -10.08
CA ASN A 303 -1.18 9.36 -8.81
C ASN A 303 -2.69 9.41 -9.01
N VAL A 304 -3.33 8.25 -9.17
CA VAL A 304 -4.79 8.13 -9.35
C VAL A 304 -5.58 8.36 -8.06
N ARG A 305 -4.92 8.41 -6.91
CA ARG A 305 -5.57 8.47 -5.59
C ARG A 305 -6.47 9.70 -5.39
N PRO A 306 -6.08 10.92 -5.82
CA PRO A 306 -6.97 12.07 -5.79
C PRO A 306 -8.25 11.84 -6.60
N SER A 307 -8.14 11.42 -7.85
CA SER A 307 -9.27 11.14 -8.74
C SER A 307 -10.16 9.97 -8.27
N MET A 308 -9.56 8.96 -7.62
CA MET A 308 -10.29 7.74 -7.21
C MET A 308 -10.96 7.86 -5.85
N TYR A 309 -10.32 8.56 -4.90
CA TYR A 309 -10.70 8.56 -3.49
C TYR A 309 -10.91 9.96 -2.89
N GLY A 310 -10.67 11.03 -3.64
CA GLY A 310 -10.54 12.37 -3.04
C GLY A 310 -9.35 12.44 -2.06
N ALA A 311 -8.29 11.63 -2.31
CA ALA A 311 -7.15 11.55 -1.40
C ALA A 311 -6.31 12.83 -1.45
N GLN A 312 -5.92 13.32 -0.27
CA GLN A 312 -5.09 14.50 -0.15
C GLN A 312 -3.61 14.12 -0.18
N HIS A 313 -2.82 14.96 -0.84
CA HIS A 313 -1.37 14.89 -0.84
C HIS A 313 -0.79 16.27 -0.51
N PRO A 314 0.25 16.38 0.32
CA PRO A 314 0.93 17.65 0.54
C PRO A 314 1.67 18.03 -0.74
N MET A 315 1.61 19.32 -1.09
CA MET A 315 2.22 19.86 -2.30
C MET A 315 3.08 21.06 -1.97
N GLU A 316 4.23 21.16 -2.62
CA GLU A 316 5.19 22.25 -2.45
C GLU A 316 5.79 22.62 -3.79
N LEU A 317 5.75 23.91 -4.12
CA LEU A 317 6.37 24.42 -5.32
C LEU A 317 7.83 24.76 -5.02
N LEU A 318 8.74 24.08 -5.69
CA LEU A 318 10.18 24.32 -5.59
C LEU A 318 10.60 25.28 -6.70
N ALA A 319 10.93 26.52 -6.30
CA ALA A 319 11.35 27.56 -7.22
C ALA A 319 12.88 27.71 -7.25
N ARG A 320 13.47 27.97 -8.43
CA ARG A 320 14.93 28.22 -8.54
C ARG A 320 15.37 29.50 -7.84
N ASP A 321 14.51 30.51 -7.82
CA ASP A 321 14.75 31.84 -7.23
C ASP A 321 14.36 31.93 -5.76
N GLY A 322 14.01 30.78 -5.15
CA GLY A 322 13.65 30.68 -3.74
C GLY A 322 12.21 31.16 -3.42
N ASP A 323 11.84 31.11 -2.14
CA ASP A 323 10.48 31.39 -1.65
C ASP A 323 10.16 32.89 -1.49
N THR A 324 10.77 33.77 -2.25
CA THR A 324 10.53 35.23 -2.16
C THR A 324 9.27 35.70 -2.89
N ARG A 325 8.64 34.83 -3.67
CA ARG A 325 7.42 35.14 -4.43
C ARG A 325 6.19 35.17 -3.53
N GLU A 326 5.23 36.01 -3.85
CA GLU A 326 3.94 36.02 -3.16
C GLU A 326 3.21 34.67 -3.31
N LYS A 327 2.29 34.41 -2.39
CA LYS A 327 1.47 33.18 -2.43
C LYS A 327 0.19 33.43 -3.21
N HIS A 328 -0.12 32.52 -4.10
CA HIS A 328 -1.35 32.50 -4.90
C HIS A 328 -2.10 31.18 -4.71
N THR A 329 -3.38 31.15 -5.11
CA THR A 329 -4.24 29.97 -4.91
C THR A 329 -4.52 29.29 -6.23
N TYR A 330 -4.24 27.96 -6.31
CA TYR A 330 -4.35 27.20 -7.54
C TYR A 330 -5.13 25.90 -7.35
N VAL A 331 -5.84 25.50 -8.39
CA VAL A 331 -6.23 24.11 -8.64
C VAL A 331 -5.09 23.45 -9.41
N ILE A 332 -4.68 22.26 -8.97
CA ILE A 332 -3.59 21.51 -9.63
C ILE A 332 -4.20 20.42 -10.50
N THR A 333 -3.86 20.42 -11.78
CA THR A 333 -4.33 19.45 -12.77
C THR A 333 -3.20 18.64 -13.36
N GLY A 334 -3.51 17.42 -13.78
CA GLY A 334 -2.57 16.58 -14.50
C GLY A 334 -2.53 16.87 -16.00
N HIS A 335 -1.83 16.00 -16.71
CA HIS A 335 -1.56 16.09 -18.15
C HIS A 335 -2.54 15.30 -19.02
N CYS A 336 -3.42 14.52 -18.42
CA CYS A 336 -4.36 13.72 -19.19
C CYS A 336 -5.47 14.59 -19.80
N CYS A 337 -5.89 14.26 -21.02
CA CYS A 337 -7.06 14.86 -21.64
C CYS A 337 -8.33 14.27 -21.01
N GLU A 338 -8.50 14.53 -19.69
CA GLU A 338 -9.52 13.98 -18.82
C GLU A 338 -9.86 14.99 -17.72
N SER A 339 -11.16 15.34 -17.58
CA SER A 339 -11.63 16.33 -16.59
C SER A 339 -11.41 15.88 -15.14
N GLY A 340 -11.39 14.57 -14.89
CA GLY A 340 -11.11 13.99 -13.58
C GLY A 340 -9.63 13.93 -13.20
N ASP A 341 -8.70 14.40 -14.07
CA ASP A 341 -7.27 14.44 -13.74
C ASP A 341 -6.92 15.66 -12.86
N ILE A 342 -7.59 15.70 -11.69
CA ILE A 342 -7.45 16.73 -10.67
C ILE A 342 -6.63 16.17 -9.50
N LEU A 343 -5.56 16.88 -9.12
CA LEU A 343 -4.68 16.49 -8.02
C LEU A 343 -5.04 17.17 -6.70
N THR A 344 -5.96 18.14 -6.73
CA THR A 344 -6.45 18.90 -5.57
C THR A 344 -7.98 18.79 -5.40
N PRO A 345 -8.51 17.56 -5.24
CA PRO A 345 -9.92 17.38 -4.89
C PRO A 345 -10.20 17.79 -3.44
N ALA A 346 -11.46 17.87 -3.03
CA ALA A 346 -11.81 17.95 -1.63
C ALA A 346 -11.59 16.60 -0.90
N PRO A 347 -11.34 16.59 0.42
CA PRO A 347 -11.10 15.37 1.17
C PRO A 347 -12.27 14.37 1.06
N GLY A 348 -12.01 13.19 0.50
CA GLY A 348 -13.00 12.13 0.33
C GLY A 348 -14.00 12.35 -0.80
N ASP A 349 -13.91 13.47 -1.52
CA ASP A 349 -14.77 13.82 -2.65
C ASP A 349 -13.89 14.15 -3.87
N ALA A 350 -13.86 13.24 -4.83
CA ALA A 350 -13.04 13.38 -6.03
C ALA A 350 -13.60 14.40 -7.03
N GLU A 351 -14.88 14.79 -6.92
CA GLU A 351 -15.55 15.72 -7.83
C GLU A 351 -15.45 17.17 -7.36
N ALA A 352 -15.30 17.40 -6.05
CA ALA A 352 -15.20 18.74 -5.49
C ALA A 352 -13.74 19.24 -5.51
N LEU A 353 -13.55 20.51 -5.84
CA LEU A 353 -12.24 21.15 -5.89
C LEU A 353 -11.85 21.76 -4.54
N LEU A 354 -10.60 21.58 -4.13
CA LEU A 354 -10.00 22.26 -2.97
C LEU A 354 -8.68 22.90 -3.39
N PRO A 355 -8.68 24.16 -3.85
CA PRO A 355 -7.46 24.85 -4.29
C PRO A 355 -6.39 24.92 -3.20
N ARG A 356 -5.12 24.97 -3.60
CA ARG A 356 -3.94 25.03 -2.73
C ARG A 356 -3.30 26.42 -2.81
N LYS A 357 -2.90 26.93 -1.63
CA LYS A 357 -2.12 28.16 -1.55
C LYS A 357 -0.64 27.82 -1.65
N LEU A 358 -0.02 28.16 -2.77
CA LEU A 358 1.38 27.92 -3.12
C LEU A 358 2.10 29.25 -3.39
N VAL A 359 3.42 29.25 -3.49
CA VAL A 359 4.15 30.40 -4.04
C VAL A 359 3.72 30.60 -5.49
N ASP A 360 3.76 31.86 -5.99
CA ASP A 360 3.35 32.19 -7.35
C ASP A 360 4.11 31.34 -8.38
N ALA A 361 3.37 30.55 -9.18
CA ALA A 361 3.93 29.53 -10.05
C ALA A 361 4.47 30.13 -11.34
N LYS A 362 5.58 29.57 -11.85
CA LYS A 362 6.11 29.86 -13.17
C LYS A 362 6.27 28.55 -13.96
N ILE A 363 6.07 28.62 -15.27
CA ILE A 363 6.38 27.50 -16.18
C ILE A 363 7.85 27.11 -15.96
N GLY A 364 8.09 25.81 -15.80
CA GLY A 364 9.41 25.26 -15.50
C GLY A 364 9.75 25.16 -14.01
N ASP A 365 8.92 25.62 -13.08
CA ASP A 365 9.04 25.28 -11.66
C ASP A 365 8.78 23.79 -11.45
N ILE A 366 9.25 23.24 -10.33
CA ILE A 366 8.96 21.86 -9.92
C ILE A 366 7.90 21.88 -8.85
N LEU A 367 6.82 21.12 -9.06
CA LEU A 367 5.86 20.79 -7.99
C LEU A 367 6.25 19.45 -7.40
N ALA A 368 6.52 19.44 -6.07
CA ALA A 368 6.73 18.24 -5.28
C ALA A 368 5.41 17.79 -4.66
N ILE A 369 5.01 16.53 -4.90
CA ILE A 369 3.82 15.90 -4.35
C ILE A 369 4.26 14.84 -3.35
N GLY A 370 4.10 15.13 -2.06
CA GLY A 370 4.51 14.25 -0.97
C GLY A 370 3.55 13.08 -0.73
N GLY A 371 3.95 12.16 0.12
CA GLY A 371 3.14 11.00 0.48
C GLY A 371 2.86 10.03 -0.68
N ALA A 372 3.71 10.04 -1.73
CA ALA A 372 3.51 9.32 -2.98
C ALA A 372 4.08 7.88 -2.99
N GLY A 373 4.57 7.37 -1.86
CA GLY A 373 5.24 6.06 -1.82
C GLY A 373 4.31 4.85 -1.82
N ALA A 374 3.05 5.02 -1.45
CA ALA A 374 2.10 3.92 -1.34
C ALA A 374 0.91 4.11 -2.26
N TYR A 375 0.60 3.09 -3.07
CA TYR A 375 -0.56 3.06 -3.98
C TYR A 375 -0.59 4.20 -5.01
N CYS A 376 0.58 4.72 -5.38
CA CYS A 376 0.74 5.65 -6.50
C CYS A 376 1.33 4.88 -7.69
N SER A 377 2.65 4.67 -7.77
CA SER A 377 3.25 3.94 -8.91
C SER A 377 2.71 2.52 -9.11
N ALA A 378 2.20 1.88 -8.05
CA ALA A 378 1.63 0.54 -8.11
C ALA A 378 0.19 0.47 -8.65
N MET A 379 -0.58 1.57 -8.52
CA MET A 379 -2.03 1.57 -8.77
C MET A 379 -2.46 2.63 -9.81
N SER A 380 -1.53 3.30 -10.46
CA SER A 380 -1.79 4.36 -11.44
C SER A 380 -2.53 3.87 -12.70
N THR A 381 -3.17 4.80 -13.42
CA THR A 381 -3.83 4.55 -14.72
C THR A 381 -2.79 4.47 -15.84
N LYS A 382 -1.99 3.42 -15.81
CA LYS A 382 -0.82 3.25 -16.69
C LYS A 382 -1.17 3.36 -18.17
N ASN A 383 -0.36 4.13 -18.87
CA ASN A 383 -0.46 4.37 -20.31
C ASN A 383 -1.75 5.03 -20.80
N TYR A 384 -2.56 5.63 -19.90
CA TYR A 384 -3.65 6.46 -20.34
C TYR A 384 -3.14 7.63 -21.19
N ASN A 385 -3.83 7.99 -22.26
CA ASN A 385 -3.38 8.87 -23.35
C ASN A 385 -1.99 8.52 -23.92
N SER A 386 -1.55 7.26 -23.81
CA SER A 386 -0.24 6.74 -24.20
C SER A 386 0.96 7.36 -23.45
N PHE A 387 0.73 8.00 -22.30
CA PHE A 387 1.84 8.48 -21.47
C PHE A 387 2.67 7.30 -20.94
N PRO A 388 4.02 7.36 -21.05
CA PRO A 388 4.89 6.31 -20.55
C PRO A 388 4.97 6.33 -19.02
N GLU A 389 5.08 5.14 -18.39
CA GLU A 389 5.38 5.07 -16.97
C GLU A 389 6.66 5.84 -16.63
N CYS A 390 6.59 6.69 -15.59
CA CYS A 390 7.71 7.52 -15.18
C CYS A 390 8.79 6.71 -14.42
N PRO A 391 10.04 7.22 -14.33
CA PRO A 391 11.11 6.56 -13.60
C PRO A 391 10.90 6.61 -12.10
N GLU A 392 11.58 5.67 -11.41
CA GLU A 392 11.69 5.62 -9.95
C GLU A 392 13.15 5.68 -9.53
N LEU A 393 13.46 6.56 -8.61
CA LEU A 393 14.81 6.76 -8.05
C LEU A 393 14.82 6.47 -6.55
N MET A 394 15.99 6.07 -6.06
CA MET A 394 16.30 6.00 -4.63
C MET A 394 17.34 7.07 -4.30
N LEU A 395 17.02 7.98 -3.39
CA LEU A 395 18.00 8.80 -2.70
C LEU A 395 18.64 7.94 -1.62
N ARG A 396 19.95 7.68 -1.80
CA ARG A 396 20.73 6.78 -0.93
C ARG A 396 21.18 7.50 0.33
N LEU A 397 21.62 6.72 1.33
CA LEU A 397 22.16 7.26 2.59
C LEU A 397 23.38 8.18 2.41
N ASP A 398 24.15 7.98 1.35
CA ASP A 398 25.31 8.80 1.00
C ASP A 398 24.95 10.03 0.14
N GLY A 399 23.66 10.29 -0.10
CA GLY A 399 23.16 11.38 -0.94
C GLY A 399 23.22 11.11 -2.45
N SER A 400 23.69 9.94 -2.88
CA SER A 400 23.67 9.55 -4.29
C SER A 400 22.27 9.14 -4.74
N LEU A 401 22.02 9.22 -6.06
CA LEU A 401 20.77 8.80 -6.70
C LEU A 401 20.99 7.49 -7.45
N SER A 402 20.11 6.51 -7.19
CA SER A 402 20.09 5.22 -7.89
C SER A 402 18.78 5.04 -8.65
N VAL A 403 18.86 4.74 -9.95
CA VAL A 403 17.67 4.44 -10.76
C VAL A 403 17.16 3.05 -10.43
N MET A 404 15.93 2.98 -9.88
CA MET A 404 15.23 1.73 -9.55
C MET A 404 14.35 1.23 -10.69
N ARG A 405 13.77 2.14 -11.46
CA ARG A 405 13.00 1.88 -12.68
C ARG A 405 13.30 2.96 -13.70
N LYS A 406 13.59 2.57 -14.92
CA LYS A 406 13.75 3.50 -16.04
C LYS A 406 12.39 3.97 -16.55
N ARG A 407 12.34 5.14 -17.22
CA ARG A 407 11.15 5.58 -17.94
C ARG A 407 10.78 4.55 -19.01
N GLN A 408 9.50 4.23 -19.11
CA GLN A 408 8.99 3.36 -20.17
C GLN A 408 9.16 4.04 -21.54
N THR A 409 9.41 3.23 -22.55
CA THR A 409 9.51 3.70 -23.94
C THR A 409 8.21 3.40 -24.71
N LEU A 410 7.93 4.16 -25.78
CA LEU A 410 6.81 3.87 -26.67
C LEU A 410 6.86 2.42 -27.20
N LYS A 411 8.05 1.92 -27.54
CA LYS A 411 8.24 0.52 -27.96
C LYS A 411 7.75 -0.49 -26.91
N GLN A 412 7.93 -0.19 -25.62
CA GLN A 412 7.45 -1.07 -24.55
C GLN A 412 5.92 -0.98 -24.38
N ILE A 413 5.32 0.19 -24.62
CA ILE A 413 3.86 0.34 -24.63
C ILE A 413 3.25 -0.55 -25.72
N LEU A 414 3.82 -0.52 -26.93
CA LEU A 414 3.33 -1.23 -28.10
C LEU A 414 3.77 -2.70 -28.18
N ALA A 415 4.55 -3.20 -27.20
CA ALA A 415 5.24 -4.50 -27.31
C ALA A 415 4.31 -5.72 -27.48
N ASN A 416 3.05 -5.61 -27.05
CA ASN A 416 2.06 -6.68 -27.14
C ASN A 416 1.03 -6.48 -28.27
N GLU A 417 1.16 -5.40 -29.06
CA GLU A 417 0.29 -5.17 -30.21
C GLU A 417 0.75 -6.03 -31.38
N THR A 418 -0.22 -6.63 -32.06
CA THR A 418 0.02 -7.45 -33.26
C THR A 418 -0.62 -6.81 -34.47
N GLU A 419 0.08 -6.79 -35.62
CA GLU A 419 -0.45 -6.28 -36.87
C GLU A 419 -1.49 -7.24 -37.45
N ILE A 420 -2.64 -6.70 -37.88
CA ILE A 420 -3.67 -7.42 -38.60
C ILE A 420 -3.94 -6.73 -39.94
N SER A 421 -4.23 -7.50 -41.00
CA SER A 421 -4.65 -6.97 -42.31
C SER A 421 -6.17 -6.76 -42.33
N PHE A 422 -6.61 -5.61 -42.89
CA PHE A 422 -8.01 -5.26 -43.10
C PHE A 422 -8.39 -5.36 -44.59
#